data_0c638ad6c0aa3a1c8cddb21b9cb7aaf1
#
_entry.id   0c638ad6c0aa3a1c8cddb21b9cb7aaf1
#
_cell.length_a   1.000
_cell.length_b   1.000
_cell.length_c   1.000
_cell.angle_alpha   90.00
_cell.angle_beta   90.00
_cell.angle_gamma   90.00
#
_symmetry.space_group_name_H-M   'P 1'
#
loop_
_entity.id
_entity.type
_entity.pdbx_description
1 polymer ?
#
loop_
_entity_poly.entity_id
_entity_poly.type
_entity_poly.pdbx_seq_one_letter_code
_entity_poly.pdbx_strand_id
1 'polypeptide(L)'
;MAHNCSARATFPTVAVPFPAAYLNPVSESAPLPTPEPAYLQGLNEPQREAVLTTEGPVLVLAGAGTGKTAALTARLAHLLATRRAWPSQILAVTFTNKAAREMKERVAHITGGAVEGMPWLGTFHSVAAKMLRIHAELAG
;
A
#
# COMPACT_ATOMS: atom_id res chain seq x y z
N MET A 1 -34.54 -37.23 42.13
CA MET A 1 -33.48 -37.30 43.16
C MET A 1 -32.28 -36.51 42.64
N ALA A 2 -32.10 -35.36 43.22
CA ALA A 2 -31.01 -34.44 42.83
C ALA A 2 -29.76 -34.72 43.67
N HIS A 3 -28.62 -34.89 43.03
CA HIS A 3 -27.35 -34.84 43.76
C HIS A 3 -26.56 -33.63 43.26
N ASN A 4 -26.62 -32.63 44.11
CA ASN A 4 -25.83 -31.42 44.10
C ASN A 4 -24.41 -31.77 44.61
N CYS A 5 -23.37 -31.57 43.83
CA CYS A 5 -21.99 -31.65 44.30
C CYS A 5 -21.27 -30.35 43.94
N SER A 6 -21.47 -29.35 44.80
CA SER A 6 -20.76 -28.11 44.82
C SER A 6 -19.54 -28.23 45.74
N ALA A 7 -18.39 -28.54 45.18
CA ALA A 7 -17.12 -28.46 45.92
C ALA A 7 -16.36 -27.26 45.36
N ARG A 8 -16.48 -26.09 45.98
CA ARG A 8 -15.59 -24.93 45.81
C ARG A 8 -14.29 -25.24 46.52
N ALA A 9 -13.24 -25.50 45.75
CA ALA A 9 -11.89 -25.52 46.27
C ALA A 9 -11.43 -24.04 46.48
N THR A 10 -11.37 -23.64 47.74
CA THR A 10 -10.76 -22.39 48.19
C THR A 10 -9.26 -22.60 48.28
N PHE A 11 -8.50 -22.03 47.33
CA PHE A 11 -7.05 -21.96 47.43
C PHE A 11 -6.68 -20.79 48.34
N PRO A 12 -5.75 -20.96 49.29
CA PRO A 12 -5.29 -19.84 50.12
C PRO A 12 -4.45 -18.90 49.24
N THR A 13 -4.86 -17.64 49.11
CA THR A 13 -4.10 -16.59 48.48
C THR A 13 -2.93 -16.21 49.39
N VAL A 14 -1.75 -16.71 49.10
CA VAL A 14 -0.52 -16.24 49.72
C VAL A 14 -0.13 -14.94 49.01
N ALA A 15 -0.41 -13.80 49.61
CA ALA A 15 0.09 -12.50 49.15
C ALA A 15 1.58 -12.41 49.48
N VAL A 16 2.41 -12.59 48.50
CA VAL A 16 3.85 -12.25 48.60
C VAL A 16 3.98 -10.77 48.33
N PRO A 17 4.49 -9.96 49.28
CA PRO A 17 4.71 -8.52 49.00
C PRO A 17 5.85 -8.38 48.00
N PHE A 18 5.53 -8.02 46.77
CA PHE A 18 6.50 -7.59 45.77
C PHE A 18 7.06 -6.22 46.19
N PRO A 19 8.36 -6.05 46.34
CA PRO A 19 8.96 -4.75 46.59
C PRO A 19 8.68 -3.82 45.42
N ALA A 20 8.15 -2.62 45.70
CA ALA A 20 7.78 -1.61 44.71
C ALA A 20 8.95 -1.09 43.82
N ALA A 21 10.16 -1.60 44.07
CA ALA A 21 11.36 -1.22 43.33
C ALA A 21 11.48 -1.83 41.92
N TYR A 22 10.59 -2.73 41.50
CA TYR A 22 10.61 -3.37 40.19
C TYR A 22 9.55 -2.84 39.22
N LEU A 23 8.79 -1.83 39.60
CA LEU A 23 7.95 -1.06 38.68
C LEU A 23 8.83 0.02 38.00
N ASN A 24 9.85 -0.41 37.26
CA ASN A 24 10.32 0.46 36.18
C ASN A 24 9.12 0.68 35.25
N PRO A 25 8.74 1.95 34.99
CA PRO A 25 7.82 2.20 33.88
C PRO A 25 8.49 1.55 32.67
N VAL A 26 7.83 0.55 32.08
CA VAL A 26 8.20 0.06 30.75
C VAL A 26 8.21 1.32 29.90
N SER A 27 9.41 1.84 29.66
CA SER A 27 9.62 2.90 28.70
C SER A 27 8.95 2.37 27.45
N GLU A 28 7.81 2.96 27.13
CA GLU A 28 7.08 2.71 25.91
C GLU A 28 8.11 2.91 24.81
N SER A 29 8.73 1.80 24.39
CA SER A 29 9.75 1.83 23.37
C SER A 29 9.06 2.38 22.15
N ALA A 30 9.38 3.64 21.82
CA ALA A 30 8.94 4.25 20.59
C ALA A 30 9.14 3.20 19.48
N PRO A 31 8.11 2.90 18.67
CA PRO A 31 8.23 1.89 17.63
C PRO A 31 9.48 2.22 16.84
N LEU A 32 10.39 1.24 16.73
CA LEU A 32 11.61 1.39 15.96
C LEU A 32 11.20 1.97 14.60
N PRO A 33 11.86 3.03 14.10
CA PRO A 33 11.49 3.62 12.83
C PRO A 33 11.58 2.51 11.77
N THR A 34 10.43 2.09 11.28
CA THR A 34 10.37 1.17 10.14
C THR A 34 11.11 1.84 8.99
N PRO A 35 12.09 1.18 8.38
CA PRO A 35 12.86 1.80 7.30
C PRO A 35 11.89 2.28 6.23
N GLU A 36 12.04 3.55 5.86
CA GLU A 36 11.19 4.15 4.84
C GLU A 36 11.30 3.36 3.54
N PRO A 37 10.18 3.00 2.90
CA PRO A 37 10.18 2.28 1.64
C PRO A 37 11.04 2.97 0.59
N ALA A 38 11.85 2.21 -0.14
CA ALA A 38 12.79 2.75 -1.13
C ALA A 38 12.11 3.63 -2.20
N TYR A 39 10.85 3.36 -2.54
CA TYR A 39 10.10 4.16 -3.52
C TYR A 39 9.70 5.56 -3.03
N LEU A 40 9.80 5.85 -1.74
CA LEU A 40 9.56 7.18 -1.17
C LEU A 40 10.84 8.01 -1.08
N GLN A 41 11.99 7.37 -1.18
CA GLN A 41 13.29 8.06 -1.09
C GLN A 41 13.50 8.96 -2.31
N GLY A 42 14.03 10.16 -2.06
CA GLY A 42 14.31 11.13 -3.11
C GLY A 42 13.10 11.88 -3.68
N LEU A 43 11.91 11.65 -3.14
CA LEU A 43 10.72 12.47 -3.45
C LEU A 43 10.76 13.76 -2.63
N ASN A 44 10.39 14.87 -3.27
CA ASN A 44 10.13 16.12 -2.54
C ASN A 44 8.77 16.04 -1.82
N GLU A 45 8.53 16.99 -0.89
CA GLU A 45 7.32 16.96 -0.04
C GLU A 45 6.01 16.91 -0.84
N PRO A 46 5.76 17.74 -1.87
CA PRO A 46 4.54 17.65 -2.67
C PRO A 46 4.39 16.32 -3.42
N GLN A 47 5.49 15.73 -3.89
CA GLN A 47 5.48 14.42 -4.54
C GLN A 47 5.14 13.32 -3.53
N ARG A 48 5.72 13.40 -2.34
CA ARG A 48 5.46 12.47 -1.24
C ARG A 48 3.99 12.53 -0.81
N GLU A 49 3.45 13.72 -0.61
CA GLU A 49 2.05 13.93 -0.30
C GLU A 49 1.15 13.28 -1.38
N ALA A 50 1.42 13.54 -2.66
CA ALA A 50 0.69 12.93 -3.77
C ALA A 50 0.77 11.40 -3.77
N VAL A 51 1.88 10.79 -3.34
CA VAL A 51 2.04 9.34 -3.24
C VAL A 51 1.24 8.77 -2.08
N LEU A 52 1.28 9.41 -0.92
CA LEU A 52 0.66 8.92 0.32
C LEU A 52 -0.85 9.16 0.38
N THR A 53 -1.37 10.15 -0.34
CA THR A 53 -2.82 10.41 -0.43
C THR A 53 -3.48 9.33 -1.27
N THR A 54 -3.96 8.27 -0.66
CA THR A 54 -4.54 7.11 -1.36
C THR A 54 -6.05 7.23 -1.61
N GLU A 55 -6.72 8.09 -0.89
CA GLU A 55 -8.17 8.29 -0.96
C GLU A 55 -8.54 9.56 -1.76
N GLY A 56 -9.59 9.45 -2.55
CA GLY A 56 -10.12 10.57 -3.32
C GLY A 56 -9.29 10.96 -4.55
N PRO A 57 -9.75 11.95 -5.31
CA PRO A 57 -9.06 12.44 -6.50
C PRO A 57 -7.85 13.31 -6.11
N VAL A 58 -6.71 13.05 -6.76
CA VAL A 58 -5.47 13.82 -6.58
C VAL A 58 -5.06 14.43 -7.92
N LEU A 59 -4.93 15.75 -7.97
CA LEU A 59 -4.41 16.48 -9.12
C LEU A 59 -2.98 16.96 -8.83
N VAL A 60 -2.04 16.54 -9.66
CA VAL A 60 -0.64 16.97 -9.57
C VAL A 60 -0.30 17.90 -10.73
N LEU A 61 -0.11 19.18 -10.44
CA LEU A 61 0.32 20.19 -11.40
C LEU A 61 1.84 20.33 -11.33
N ALA A 62 2.53 19.97 -12.40
CA ALA A 62 3.99 19.97 -12.41
C ALA A 62 4.54 20.26 -13.80
N GLY A 63 5.58 21.09 -13.88
CA GLY A 63 6.29 21.43 -15.13
C GLY A 63 7.08 20.26 -15.73
N ALA A 64 7.70 20.48 -16.88
CA ALA A 64 8.60 19.50 -17.48
C ALA A 64 9.83 19.28 -16.56
N GLY A 65 10.31 18.04 -16.44
CA GLY A 65 11.49 17.72 -15.63
C GLY A 65 11.30 17.69 -14.11
N THR A 66 10.12 17.99 -13.59
CA THR A 66 9.84 18.06 -12.14
C THR A 66 9.60 16.70 -11.47
N GLY A 67 9.85 15.59 -12.15
CA GLY A 67 9.71 14.26 -11.56
C GLY A 67 8.28 13.71 -11.51
N LYS A 68 7.33 14.23 -12.31
CA LYS A 68 5.95 13.70 -12.39
C LYS A 68 5.87 12.17 -12.54
N THR A 69 6.69 11.64 -13.45
CA THR A 69 6.72 10.20 -13.70
C THR A 69 7.24 9.42 -12.49
N ALA A 70 8.22 9.97 -11.77
CA ALA A 70 8.73 9.37 -10.54
C ALA A 70 7.65 9.31 -9.46
N ALA A 71 6.94 10.41 -9.21
CA ALA A 71 5.84 10.46 -8.27
C ALA A 71 4.71 9.49 -8.64
N LEU A 72 4.31 9.45 -9.93
CA LEU A 72 3.28 8.51 -10.40
C LEU A 72 3.70 7.05 -10.21
N THR A 73 4.95 6.71 -10.55
CA THR A 73 5.49 5.36 -10.38
C THR A 73 5.56 4.96 -8.91
N ALA A 74 6.03 5.88 -8.05
CA ALA A 74 6.06 5.67 -6.60
C ALA A 74 4.65 5.49 -6.02
N ARG A 75 3.64 6.25 -6.50
CA ARG A 75 2.25 6.08 -6.10
C ARG A 75 1.70 4.71 -6.48
N LEU A 76 1.96 4.23 -7.69
CA LEU A 76 1.57 2.88 -8.11
C LEU A 76 2.21 1.82 -7.20
N ALA A 77 3.51 1.94 -6.94
CA ALA A 77 4.23 1.06 -6.04
C ALA A 77 3.65 1.09 -4.61
N HIS A 78 3.31 2.28 -4.11
CA HIS A 78 2.69 2.45 -2.80
C HIS A 78 1.33 1.76 -2.69
N LEU A 79 0.45 1.94 -3.68
CA LEU A 79 -0.87 1.29 -3.72
C LEU A 79 -0.77 -0.23 -3.72
N LEU A 80 0.19 -0.78 -4.46
CA LEU A 80 0.45 -2.22 -4.51
C LEU A 80 1.06 -2.74 -3.21
N ALA A 81 2.08 -2.06 -2.68
CA ALA A 81 2.78 -2.46 -1.46
C ALA A 81 1.86 -2.42 -0.22
N THR A 82 0.99 -1.41 -0.14
CA THR A 82 0.01 -1.26 0.95
C THR A 82 -1.27 -2.07 0.73
N ARG A 83 -1.36 -2.82 -0.38
CA ARG A 83 -2.53 -3.62 -0.76
C ARG A 83 -3.83 -2.82 -0.84
N ARG A 84 -3.75 -1.53 -1.17
CA ARG A 84 -4.92 -0.69 -1.43
C ARG A 84 -5.61 -1.05 -2.75
N ALA A 85 -4.87 -1.61 -3.70
CA ALA A 85 -5.40 -2.11 -4.95
C ALA A 85 -4.59 -3.33 -5.42
N TRP A 86 -5.25 -4.25 -6.09
CA TRP A 86 -4.58 -5.34 -6.79
C TRP A 86 -4.07 -4.87 -8.16
N PRO A 87 -3.03 -5.48 -8.73
CA PRO A 87 -2.52 -5.11 -10.05
C PRO A 87 -3.59 -5.05 -11.14
N SER A 88 -4.56 -5.96 -11.12
CA SER A 88 -5.66 -6.02 -12.07
C SER A 88 -6.69 -4.91 -11.92
N GLN A 89 -6.71 -4.21 -10.79
CA GLN A 89 -7.65 -3.13 -10.49
C GLN A 89 -7.10 -1.74 -10.84
N ILE A 90 -5.84 -1.65 -11.23
CA ILE A 90 -5.18 -0.38 -11.50
C ILE A 90 -5.23 -0.07 -12.99
N LEU A 91 -5.83 1.05 -13.35
CA LEU A 91 -5.77 1.65 -14.68
C LEU A 91 -4.72 2.75 -14.69
N ALA A 92 -3.65 2.57 -15.47
CA ALA A 92 -2.61 3.57 -15.65
C ALA A 92 -2.38 3.83 -17.15
N VAL A 93 -2.61 5.06 -17.59
CA VAL A 93 -2.56 5.41 -19.01
C VAL A 93 -1.59 6.54 -19.28
N THR A 94 -0.93 6.47 -20.43
CA THR A 94 -0.01 7.48 -20.93
C THR A 94 -0.32 7.79 -22.40
N PHE A 95 0.33 8.83 -22.96
CA PHE A 95 0.15 9.17 -24.36
C PHE A 95 1.00 8.32 -25.30
N THR A 96 2.23 7.94 -24.90
CA THR A 96 3.19 7.29 -25.79
C THR A 96 3.54 5.88 -25.34
N ASN A 97 3.82 5.00 -26.30
CA ASN A 97 4.29 3.65 -26.02
C ASN A 97 5.62 3.64 -25.25
N LYS A 98 6.49 4.64 -25.53
CA LYS A 98 7.75 4.81 -24.79
C LYS A 98 7.48 5.07 -23.31
N ALA A 99 6.62 6.03 -22.99
CA ALA A 99 6.27 6.36 -21.61
C ALA A 99 5.57 5.19 -20.89
N ALA A 100 4.71 4.44 -21.60
CA ALA A 100 4.08 3.25 -21.05
C ALA A 100 5.10 2.14 -20.70
N ARG A 101 6.10 1.94 -21.56
CA ARG A 101 7.18 0.98 -21.33
C ARG A 101 8.04 1.40 -20.12
N GLU A 102 8.50 2.65 -20.11
CA GLU A 102 9.29 3.20 -19.00
C GLU A 102 8.54 3.10 -17.67
N MET A 103 7.24 3.36 -17.66
CA MET A 103 6.41 3.21 -16.46
C MET A 103 6.37 1.74 -16.00
N LYS A 104 6.15 0.80 -16.92
CA LYS A 104 6.17 -0.63 -16.62
C LYS A 104 7.48 -1.08 -16.01
N GLU A 105 8.60 -0.71 -16.62
CA GLU A 105 9.93 -1.06 -16.16
C GLU A 105 10.22 -0.53 -14.76
N ARG A 106 9.85 0.72 -14.50
CA ARG A 106 10.03 1.34 -13.17
C ARG A 106 9.16 0.70 -12.10
N VAL A 107 7.88 0.45 -12.39
CA VAL A 107 7.00 -0.23 -11.43
C VAL A 107 7.47 -1.66 -11.18
N ALA A 108 7.89 -2.40 -12.21
CA ALA A 108 8.46 -3.74 -12.07
C ALA A 108 9.69 -3.75 -11.15
N HIS A 109 10.60 -2.80 -11.37
CA HIS A 109 11.79 -2.66 -10.55
C HIS A 109 11.48 -2.40 -9.06
N ILE A 110 10.50 -1.53 -8.78
CA ILE A 110 10.12 -1.18 -7.40
C ILE A 110 9.34 -2.31 -6.71
N THR A 111 8.51 -3.02 -7.45
CA THR A 111 7.56 -4.00 -6.89
C THR A 111 8.01 -5.45 -7.02
N GLY A 112 9.22 -5.69 -7.56
CA GLY A 112 9.72 -7.06 -7.74
C GLY A 112 8.93 -7.89 -8.75
N GLY A 113 8.36 -7.27 -9.80
CA GLY A 113 7.67 -7.98 -10.87
C GLY A 113 6.14 -7.94 -10.84
N ALA A 114 5.52 -7.27 -9.86
CA ALA A 114 4.04 -7.21 -9.74
C ALA A 114 3.32 -6.59 -10.97
N VAL A 115 4.08 -6.01 -11.91
CA VAL A 115 3.55 -5.40 -13.14
C VAL A 115 2.96 -6.41 -14.12
N GLU A 116 3.40 -7.67 -14.09
CA GLU A 116 2.86 -8.70 -14.98
C GLU A 116 1.35 -8.91 -14.81
N GLY A 117 0.83 -8.63 -13.61
CA GLY A 117 -0.60 -8.66 -13.31
C GLY A 117 -1.37 -7.38 -13.64
N MET A 118 -0.76 -6.36 -14.29
CA MET A 118 -1.41 -5.08 -14.62
C MET A 118 -1.88 -5.01 -16.08
N PRO A 119 -3.06 -5.56 -16.40
CA PRO A 119 -3.57 -5.62 -17.78
C PRO A 119 -3.96 -4.24 -18.34
N TRP A 120 -4.18 -3.26 -17.47
CA TRP A 120 -4.68 -1.92 -17.80
C TRP A 120 -3.61 -0.82 -17.73
N LEU A 121 -2.32 -1.20 -17.85
CA LEU A 121 -1.23 -0.27 -17.93
C LEU A 121 -0.74 -0.17 -19.39
N GLY A 122 -0.92 1.01 -20.01
CA GLY A 122 -0.58 1.20 -21.41
C GLY A 122 -0.86 2.62 -21.92
N THR A 123 -0.99 2.76 -23.23
CA THR A 123 -1.46 4.02 -23.82
C THR A 123 -2.98 4.09 -23.78
N PHE A 124 -3.54 5.31 -23.81
CA PHE A 124 -4.99 5.49 -23.92
C PHE A 124 -5.60 4.64 -25.03
N HIS A 125 -4.99 4.65 -26.23
CA HIS A 125 -5.47 3.88 -27.38
C HIS A 125 -5.41 2.36 -27.14
N SER A 126 -4.32 1.86 -26.60
CA SER A 126 -4.16 0.41 -26.38
C SER A 126 -5.14 -0.12 -25.31
N VAL A 127 -5.34 0.65 -24.26
CA VAL A 127 -6.28 0.28 -23.19
C VAL A 127 -7.72 0.39 -23.68
N ALA A 128 -8.10 1.46 -24.39
CA ALA A 128 -9.42 1.62 -24.97
C ALA A 128 -9.75 0.49 -25.98
N ALA A 129 -8.81 0.17 -26.88
CA ALA A 129 -8.98 -0.94 -27.82
C ALA A 129 -9.15 -2.30 -27.10
N LYS A 130 -8.44 -2.51 -25.97
CA LYS A 130 -8.60 -3.70 -25.14
C LYS A 130 -9.97 -3.76 -24.49
N MET A 131 -10.45 -2.65 -23.93
CA MET A 131 -11.79 -2.56 -23.33
C MET A 131 -12.88 -2.85 -24.36
N LEU A 132 -12.79 -2.25 -25.54
CA LEU A 132 -13.75 -2.50 -26.63
C LEU A 132 -13.78 -3.98 -27.05
N ARG A 133 -12.63 -4.64 -27.14
CA ARG A 133 -12.59 -6.07 -27.49
C ARG A 133 -13.22 -6.95 -26.42
N ILE A 134 -13.03 -6.62 -25.15
CA ILE A 134 -13.61 -7.39 -24.02
C ILE A 134 -15.14 -7.20 -23.98
N HIS A 135 -15.61 -6.01 -24.34
CA HIS A 135 -17.03 -5.62 -24.28
C HIS A 135 -17.65 -5.43 -25.67
N ALA A 136 -17.16 -6.18 -26.67
CA ALA A 136 -17.61 -6.03 -28.05
C ALA A 136 -19.14 -6.20 -28.22
N GLU A 137 -19.72 -7.11 -27.45
CA GLU A 137 -21.17 -7.35 -27.45
C GLU A 137 -22.00 -6.14 -26.97
N LEU A 138 -21.40 -5.28 -26.12
CA LEU A 138 -22.06 -4.05 -25.63
C LEU A 138 -21.87 -2.87 -26.58
N ALA A 139 -20.88 -2.94 -27.45
CA ALA A 139 -20.54 -1.85 -28.38
C ALA A 139 -21.23 -1.96 -29.74
N GLY A 140 -21.91 -3.08 -30.02
CA GLY A 140 -22.63 -3.35 -31.27
C GLY A 140 -21.76 -3.97 -32.34
#